data_6007b9d19842e5ccf52b5ae3da5c9c72
#
_entry.id   6007b9d19842e5ccf52b5ae3da5c9c72
#
_cell.length_a   1.000
_cell.length_b   1.000
_cell.length_c   1.000
_cell.angle_alpha   90.00
_cell.angle_beta   90.00
_cell.angle_gamma   90.00
#
_symmetry.space_group_name_H-M   'P 1'
#
loop_
_entity.id
_entity.type
_entity.pdbx_description
1 polymer ?
#
loop_
_entity_poly.entity_id
_entity_poly.type
_entity_poly.pdbx_seq_one_letter_code
_entity_poly.pdbx_strand_id
1 'polypeptide(L)'
;MPTVDQDRARCRVYTFKEGLLSAVGHDVLLEVGKFRVEGDAGVVKATFDAGSLQVVSAMKQGRENPGALSDKDMRTIEGYVRDDILHSRRYPTIRFVSEQIEREGDGAEVTGQLELHGRSRTITARVERDGDHLVTRVRLNQPDFGITPFKAMLGALKIQPGVEVELRVPADVLA
;
A
#
# COMPACT_ATOMS: atom_id res chain seq x y z
N MET A 1 1.95 -8.10 -23.68
CA MET A 1 1.35 -7.89 -22.36
C MET A 1 1.53 -6.47 -21.91
N PRO A 2 0.48 -5.68 -21.73
CA PRO A 2 0.62 -4.36 -21.14
C PRO A 2 1.17 -4.47 -19.74
N THR A 3 2.28 -3.80 -19.50
CA THR A 3 2.97 -3.80 -18.22
C THR A 3 3.31 -2.37 -17.84
N VAL A 4 3.12 -2.03 -16.57
CA VAL A 4 3.51 -0.74 -16.02
C VAL A 4 4.23 -0.97 -14.69
N ASP A 5 5.18 -0.10 -14.41
CA ASP A 5 5.96 -0.11 -13.17
C ASP A 5 5.92 1.28 -12.49
N GLN A 6 6.76 1.46 -11.48
CA GLN A 6 6.85 2.69 -10.72
C GLN A 6 7.23 3.93 -11.53
N ASP A 7 7.73 3.78 -12.76
CA ASP A 7 8.07 4.94 -13.60
C ASP A 7 6.81 5.57 -14.23
N ARG A 8 5.75 4.80 -14.39
CA ARG A 8 4.49 5.24 -15.00
C ARG A 8 3.28 5.12 -14.07
N ALA A 9 3.42 4.46 -12.95
CA ALA A 9 2.35 4.21 -11.98
C ALA A 9 2.82 4.57 -10.57
N ARG A 10 1.87 4.67 -9.65
CA ARG A 10 2.18 5.04 -8.28
C ARG A 10 1.37 4.19 -7.31
N CYS A 11 2.07 3.63 -6.32
CA CYS A 11 1.44 2.88 -5.23
C CYS A 11 1.81 3.54 -3.90
N ARG A 12 0.81 4.03 -3.18
CA ARG A 12 0.96 4.73 -1.91
C ARG A 12 0.27 3.97 -0.79
N VAL A 13 0.87 4.04 0.39
CA VAL A 13 0.34 3.41 1.60
C VAL A 13 0.17 4.48 2.67
N TYR A 14 -1.04 4.61 3.18
CA TYR A 14 -1.40 5.54 4.24
C TYR A 14 -1.55 4.79 5.55
N THR A 15 -0.79 5.20 6.56
CA THR A 15 -0.88 4.65 7.91
C THR A 15 -1.45 5.69 8.85
N PHE A 16 -2.10 5.24 9.91
CA PHE A 16 -2.82 6.11 10.84
C PHE A 16 -2.35 5.86 12.26
N LYS A 17 -2.08 6.94 12.99
CA LYS A 17 -1.72 6.87 14.40
C LYS A 17 -2.93 6.50 15.27
N GLU A 18 -2.66 5.85 16.40
CA GLU A 18 -3.68 5.41 17.35
C GLU A 18 -3.19 5.61 18.79
N GLY A 19 -4.12 5.70 19.72
CA GLY A 19 -3.87 5.71 21.15
C GLY A 19 -4.08 7.06 21.83
N LEU A 20 -3.97 7.07 23.16
CA LEU A 20 -4.22 8.24 24.01
C LEU A 20 -3.25 9.37 23.74
N LEU A 21 -2.02 9.05 23.35
CA LEU A 21 -0.98 10.02 23.02
C LEU A 21 -0.80 10.16 21.50
N SER A 22 -1.88 10.05 20.76
CA SER A 22 -1.84 10.17 19.28
C SER A 22 -1.30 11.52 18.78
N ALA A 23 -1.30 12.55 19.63
CA ALA A 23 -0.69 13.83 19.31
C ALA A 23 0.84 13.77 19.16
N VAL A 24 1.50 12.76 19.74
CA VAL A 24 2.95 12.58 19.67
C VAL A 24 3.38 11.90 18.38
N GLY A 25 2.54 11.00 17.86
CA GLY A 25 2.81 10.28 16.63
C GLY A 25 2.31 11.01 15.39
N HIS A 26 2.65 10.48 14.25
CA HIS A 26 2.22 10.99 12.94
C HIS A 26 1.49 9.92 12.15
N ASP A 27 0.48 10.33 11.40
CA ASP A 27 0.04 9.57 10.23
C ASP A 27 1.16 9.67 9.20
N VAL A 28 1.50 8.58 8.55
CA VAL A 28 2.64 8.52 7.64
C VAL A 28 2.20 8.02 6.29
N LEU A 29 2.62 8.73 5.26
CA LEU A 29 2.46 8.34 3.87
C LEU A 29 3.75 7.69 3.39
N LEU A 30 3.61 6.45 2.88
CA LEU A 30 4.70 5.72 2.24
C LEU A 30 4.38 5.50 0.76
N GLU A 31 5.42 5.24 -0.01
CA GLU A 31 5.32 4.90 -1.42
C GLU A 31 6.12 3.63 -1.70
N VAL A 32 5.55 2.74 -2.51
CA VAL A 32 6.26 1.53 -2.94
C VAL A 32 7.20 1.93 -4.07
N GLY A 33 8.50 1.77 -3.83
CA GLY A 33 9.53 2.24 -4.76
C GLY A 33 9.77 1.30 -5.95
N LYS A 34 9.35 0.04 -5.84
CA LYS A 34 9.52 -0.93 -6.92
C LYS A 34 8.33 -1.88 -6.98
N PHE A 35 7.62 -1.84 -8.10
CA PHE A 35 6.48 -2.71 -8.35
C PHE A 35 6.18 -2.82 -9.84
N ARG A 36 5.33 -3.77 -10.18
CA ARG A 36 4.88 -4.01 -11.57
C ARG A 36 3.42 -4.43 -11.57
N VAL A 37 2.66 -3.90 -12.52
CA VAL A 37 1.28 -4.29 -12.78
C VAL A 37 1.18 -4.77 -14.22
N GLU A 38 0.58 -5.92 -14.43
CA GLU A 38 0.41 -6.55 -15.73
C GLU A 38 -1.06 -6.85 -15.94
N GLY A 39 -1.58 -6.51 -17.14
CA GLY A 39 -2.92 -6.87 -17.57
C GLY A 39 -2.84 -7.76 -18.79
N ASP A 40 -3.49 -8.92 -18.77
CA ASP A 40 -3.50 -9.85 -19.88
C ASP A 40 -4.76 -10.71 -19.88
N ALA A 41 -5.47 -10.70 -21.03
CA ALA A 41 -6.62 -11.58 -21.28
C ALA A 41 -7.66 -11.62 -20.14
N GLY A 42 -7.93 -10.50 -19.51
CA GLY A 42 -8.90 -10.40 -18.42
C GLY A 42 -8.35 -10.76 -17.05
N VAL A 43 -7.03 -10.92 -16.93
CA VAL A 43 -6.36 -11.16 -15.65
C VAL A 43 -5.43 -9.99 -15.33
N VAL A 44 -5.46 -9.53 -14.09
CA VAL A 44 -4.53 -8.52 -13.57
C VAL A 44 -3.61 -9.17 -12.56
N LYS A 45 -2.32 -8.96 -12.72
CA LYS A 45 -1.29 -9.38 -11.78
C LYS A 45 -0.50 -8.17 -11.32
N ALA A 46 -0.23 -8.08 -10.04
CA ALA A 46 0.61 -7.03 -9.49
C ALA A 46 1.64 -7.63 -8.54
N THR A 47 2.86 -7.15 -8.62
CA THR A 47 3.97 -7.62 -7.80
C THR A 47 4.67 -6.40 -7.21
N PHE A 48 4.86 -6.40 -5.89
CA PHE A 48 5.45 -5.29 -5.15
C PHE A 48 6.65 -5.81 -4.36
N ASP A 49 7.73 -5.04 -4.35
CA ASP A 49 8.90 -5.32 -3.52
C ASP A 49 8.65 -4.79 -2.11
N ALA A 50 8.52 -5.70 -1.14
CA ALA A 50 8.24 -5.34 0.25
C ALA A 50 9.36 -4.50 0.89
N GLY A 51 10.59 -4.64 0.43
CA GLY A 51 11.73 -3.87 0.92
C GLY A 51 11.86 -2.47 0.30
N SER A 52 10.99 -2.11 -0.64
CA SER A 52 11.09 -0.86 -1.40
C SER A 52 10.21 0.27 -0.89
N LEU A 53 9.50 0.09 0.23
CA LEU A 53 8.67 1.15 0.78
C LEU A 53 9.55 2.30 1.30
N GLN A 54 9.20 3.50 0.89
CA GLN A 54 9.89 4.73 1.26
C GLN A 54 8.90 5.70 1.89
N VAL A 55 9.33 6.45 2.91
CA VAL A 55 8.50 7.48 3.51
C VAL A 55 8.49 8.70 2.60
N VAL A 56 7.28 9.16 2.27
CA VAL A 56 7.08 10.41 1.51
C VAL A 56 7.03 11.59 2.46
N SER A 57 6.13 11.54 3.45
CA SER A 57 6.00 12.58 4.47
C SER A 57 5.09 12.11 5.60
N ALA A 58 5.06 12.90 6.68
CA ALA A 58 3.97 12.84 7.63
C ALA A 58 2.70 13.40 7.01
N MET A 59 1.56 12.96 7.52
CA MET A 59 0.24 13.46 7.12
C MET A 59 -0.42 14.16 8.30
N LYS A 60 -1.16 15.23 8.01
CA LYS A 60 -1.96 15.94 8.99
C LYS A 60 -3.29 16.34 8.36
N GLN A 61 -4.39 15.86 8.96
CA GLN A 61 -5.76 16.17 8.48
C GLN A 61 -5.93 15.82 6.99
N GLY A 62 -5.42 14.65 6.57
CA GLY A 62 -5.53 14.18 5.19
C GLY A 62 -4.62 14.84 4.18
N ARG A 63 -3.69 15.69 4.62
CA ARG A 63 -2.73 16.39 3.75
C ARG A 63 -1.31 16.08 4.13
N GLU A 64 -0.41 16.12 3.14
CA GLU A 64 1.02 16.01 3.41
C GLU A 64 1.48 17.17 4.30
N ASN A 65 2.31 16.83 5.30
CA ASN A 65 2.90 17.79 6.23
C ASN A 65 4.43 17.73 6.12
N PRO A 66 5.01 18.28 5.06
CA PRO A 66 6.46 18.27 4.84
C PRO A 66 7.18 18.96 5.98
N GLY A 67 8.33 18.40 6.36
CA GLY A 67 9.15 18.96 7.44
C GLY A 67 8.76 18.53 8.85
N ALA A 68 7.62 17.85 9.03
CA ALA A 68 7.27 17.28 10.33
C ALA A 68 8.16 16.10 10.71
N LEU A 69 8.70 15.38 9.73
CA LEU A 69 9.69 14.32 9.91
C LEU A 69 11.01 14.73 9.28
N SER A 70 12.10 14.57 10.02
CA SER A 70 13.45 14.78 9.47
C SER A 70 13.82 13.63 8.52
N ASP A 71 14.84 13.81 7.71
CA ASP A 71 15.38 12.74 6.86
C ASP A 71 15.80 11.53 7.69
N LYS A 72 16.37 11.78 8.87
CA LYS A 72 16.74 10.72 9.81
C LYS A 72 15.52 9.95 10.31
N ASP A 73 14.45 10.66 10.67
CA ASP A 73 13.21 10.03 11.13
C ASP A 73 12.60 9.18 10.02
N MET A 74 12.57 9.68 8.79
CA MET A 74 12.06 8.95 7.64
C MET A 74 12.84 7.65 7.39
N ARG A 75 14.17 7.71 7.46
CA ARG A 75 15.01 6.51 7.31
C ARG A 75 14.79 5.51 8.44
N THR A 76 14.58 6.00 9.66
CA THR A 76 14.28 5.15 10.81
C THR A 76 12.95 4.41 10.63
N ILE A 77 11.91 5.13 10.18
CA ILE A 77 10.60 4.53 9.90
C ILE A 77 10.71 3.49 8.78
N GLU A 78 11.42 3.79 7.70
CA GLU A 78 11.65 2.85 6.59
C GLU A 78 12.31 1.57 7.10
N GLY A 79 13.28 1.67 7.98
CA GLY A 79 13.93 0.52 8.62
C GLY A 79 12.95 -0.34 9.42
N TYR A 80 12.10 0.28 10.22
CA TYR A 80 11.06 -0.46 10.97
C TYR A 80 10.08 -1.16 10.04
N VAL A 81 9.63 -0.49 8.99
CA VAL A 81 8.70 -1.08 8.01
C VAL A 81 9.33 -2.29 7.36
N ARG A 82 10.56 -2.17 6.88
CA ARG A 82 11.26 -3.22 6.18
C ARG A 82 11.60 -4.41 7.07
N ASP A 83 12.11 -4.15 8.28
CA ASP A 83 12.72 -5.18 9.11
C ASP A 83 11.78 -5.73 10.19
N ASP A 84 11.01 -4.87 10.86
CA ASP A 84 10.22 -5.24 12.04
C ASP A 84 8.74 -5.46 11.73
N ILE A 85 8.19 -4.82 10.72
CA ILE A 85 6.77 -4.90 10.34
C ILE A 85 6.56 -5.92 9.23
N LEU A 86 7.19 -5.70 8.09
CA LEU A 86 7.01 -6.55 6.90
C LEU A 86 7.95 -7.75 6.85
N HIS A 87 9.03 -7.73 7.60
CA HIS A 87 10.06 -8.78 7.54
C HIS A 87 10.44 -9.09 6.10
N SER A 88 10.86 -8.06 5.36
CA SER A 88 11.03 -8.11 3.90
C SER A 88 12.11 -9.08 3.44
N ARG A 89 13.05 -9.45 4.30
CA ARG A 89 14.04 -10.50 3.98
C ARG A 89 13.40 -11.88 3.91
N ARG A 90 12.41 -12.13 4.77
CA ARG A 90 11.66 -13.38 4.79
C ARG A 90 10.52 -13.39 3.78
N TYR A 91 9.87 -12.26 3.60
CA TYR A 91 8.72 -12.09 2.72
C TYR A 91 8.98 -10.94 1.72
N PRO A 92 9.90 -11.14 0.76
CA PRO A 92 10.34 -10.03 -0.11
C PRO A 92 9.32 -9.57 -1.12
N THR A 93 8.34 -10.38 -1.45
CA THR A 93 7.39 -10.11 -2.52
C THR A 93 5.96 -10.09 -2.00
N ILE A 94 5.23 -9.05 -2.39
CA ILE A 94 3.78 -8.94 -2.21
C ILE A 94 3.16 -9.16 -3.59
N ARG A 95 2.15 -10.02 -3.71
CA ARG A 95 1.60 -10.41 -5.00
C ARG A 95 0.08 -10.40 -4.98
N PHE A 96 -0.49 -9.83 -6.03
CA PHE A 96 -1.93 -9.89 -6.29
C PHE A 96 -2.20 -10.55 -7.63
N VAL A 97 -3.20 -11.44 -7.67
CA VAL A 97 -3.70 -12.05 -8.91
C VAL A 97 -5.21 -11.99 -8.88
N SER A 98 -5.80 -11.36 -9.90
CA SER A 98 -7.25 -11.28 -10.03
C SER A 98 -7.85 -12.65 -10.39
N GLU A 99 -9.02 -12.92 -9.82
CA GLU A 99 -9.83 -14.10 -10.13
C GLU A 99 -11.09 -13.70 -10.90
N GLN A 100 -11.62 -12.50 -10.63
CA GLN A 100 -12.83 -12.00 -11.24
C GLN A 100 -12.73 -10.49 -11.44
N ILE A 101 -13.15 -10.03 -12.61
CA ILE A 101 -13.24 -8.62 -12.95
C ILE A 101 -14.64 -8.35 -13.49
N GLU A 102 -15.41 -7.53 -12.77
CA GLU A 102 -16.74 -7.10 -13.19
C GLU A 102 -16.65 -5.64 -13.63
N ARG A 103 -16.87 -5.38 -14.89
CA ARG A 103 -16.84 -4.01 -15.42
C ARG A 103 -18.15 -3.30 -15.10
N GLU A 104 -18.04 -2.07 -14.58
CA GLU A 104 -19.17 -1.18 -14.27
C GLU A 104 -18.88 0.20 -14.81
N GLY A 105 -19.56 0.61 -15.90
CA GLY A 105 -19.31 1.91 -16.52
C GLY A 105 -17.84 2.06 -16.95
N ASP A 106 -17.19 3.11 -16.45
CA ASP A 106 -15.79 3.41 -16.71
C ASP A 106 -14.82 2.68 -15.76
N GLY A 107 -15.36 2.04 -14.73
CA GLY A 107 -14.59 1.37 -13.71
C GLY A 107 -14.81 -0.14 -13.72
N ALA A 108 -14.36 -0.77 -12.65
CA ALA A 108 -14.50 -2.20 -12.45
C ALA A 108 -14.43 -2.56 -10.97
N GLU A 109 -14.99 -3.69 -10.62
CA GLU A 109 -14.75 -4.36 -9.37
C GLU A 109 -13.84 -5.55 -9.63
N VAL A 110 -12.70 -5.61 -8.95
CA VAL A 110 -11.67 -6.62 -9.14
C VAL A 110 -11.53 -7.42 -7.86
N THR A 111 -11.79 -8.71 -7.95
CA THR A 111 -11.62 -9.65 -6.82
C THR A 111 -10.45 -10.58 -7.12
N GLY A 112 -9.61 -10.83 -6.13
CA GLY A 112 -8.47 -11.72 -6.32
C GLY A 112 -7.77 -12.06 -5.01
N GLN A 113 -6.65 -12.78 -5.14
CA GLN A 113 -5.83 -13.19 -4.02
C GLN A 113 -4.67 -12.23 -3.82
N LEU A 114 -4.56 -11.71 -2.60
CA LEU A 114 -3.41 -10.93 -2.16
C LEU A 114 -2.54 -11.79 -1.24
N GLU A 115 -1.30 -12.00 -1.64
CA GLU A 115 -0.28 -12.63 -0.81
C GLU A 115 0.60 -11.55 -0.21
N LEU A 116 0.58 -11.46 1.10
CA LEU A 116 1.31 -10.47 1.89
C LEU A 116 1.79 -11.12 3.16
N HIS A 117 3.06 -10.94 3.48
CA HIS A 117 3.66 -11.48 4.71
C HIS A 117 3.47 -13.00 4.87
N GLY A 118 3.55 -13.74 3.75
CA GLY A 118 3.40 -15.19 3.73
C GLY A 118 1.97 -15.69 3.87
N ARG A 119 0.96 -14.82 3.85
CA ARG A 119 -0.45 -15.20 3.92
C ARG A 119 -1.21 -14.70 2.71
N SER A 120 -2.15 -15.50 2.24
CA SER A 120 -3.04 -15.16 1.14
C SER A 120 -4.46 -14.87 1.65
N ARG A 121 -5.05 -13.78 1.16
CA ARG A 121 -6.42 -13.41 1.44
C ARG A 121 -7.12 -12.97 0.17
N THR A 122 -8.39 -13.28 0.06
CA THR A 122 -9.23 -12.72 -1.00
C THR A 122 -9.53 -11.27 -0.66
N ILE A 123 -9.27 -10.38 -1.61
CA ILE A 123 -9.64 -8.98 -1.49
C ILE A 123 -10.46 -8.56 -2.70
N THR A 124 -11.31 -7.55 -2.51
CA THR A 124 -12.07 -6.91 -3.58
C THR A 124 -11.69 -5.44 -3.64
N ALA A 125 -11.29 -4.99 -4.80
CA ALA A 125 -10.89 -3.62 -5.06
C ALA A 125 -11.83 -2.98 -6.07
N ARG A 126 -12.36 -1.79 -5.72
CA ARG A 126 -13.10 -0.98 -6.66
C ARG A 126 -12.14 -0.10 -7.43
N VAL A 127 -12.17 -0.21 -8.74
CA VAL A 127 -11.34 0.57 -9.65
C VAL A 127 -12.20 1.64 -10.31
N GLU A 128 -11.78 2.88 -10.23
CA GLU A 128 -12.47 4.01 -10.81
C GLU A 128 -11.58 4.72 -11.83
N ARG A 129 -12.21 5.30 -12.84
CA ARG A 129 -11.48 6.09 -13.82
C ARG A 129 -11.34 7.53 -13.35
N ASP A 130 -10.11 8.04 -13.44
CA ASP A 130 -9.78 9.43 -13.18
C ASP A 130 -8.95 9.95 -14.36
N GLY A 131 -9.63 10.57 -15.34
CA GLY A 131 -9.00 11.01 -16.57
C GLY A 131 -8.44 9.86 -17.39
N ASP A 132 -7.16 9.89 -17.65
CA ASP A 132 -6.42 8.84 -18.37
C ASP A 132 -5.80 7.79 -17.44
N HIS A 133 -6.18 7.80 -16.17
CA HIS A 133 -5.72 6.85 -15.15
C HIS A 133 -6.86 6.02 -14.58
N LEU A 134 -6.50 4.87 -14.04
CA LEU A 134 -7.35 4.07 -13.18
C LEU A 134 -6.80 4.13 -11.76
N VAL A 135 -7.69 4.31 -10.79
CA VAL A 135 -7.33 4.47 -9.38
C VAL A 135 -8.13 3.49 -8.56
N THR A 136 -7.47 2.82 -7.65
CA THR A 136 -8.12 1.99 -6.64
C THR A 136 -7.57 2.30 -5.26
N ARG A 137 -8.46 2.24 -4.26
CA ARG A 137 -8.10 2.33 -2.84
C ARG A 137 -8.60 1.10 -2.13
N VAL A 138 -7.73 0.44 -1.41
CA VAL A 138 -8.06 -0.78 -0.66
C VAL A 138 -7.64 -0.59 0.78
N ARG A 139 -8.54 -0.90 1.70
CA ARG A 139 -8.20 -0.93 3.12
C ARG A 139 -7.77 -2.35 3.48
N LEU A 140 -6.59 -2.48 4.06
CA LEU A 140 -6.03 -3.74 4.52
C LEU A 140 -5.91 -3.72 6.05
N ASN A 141 -6.22 -4.83 6.68
CA ASN A 141 -6.05 -5.02 8.10
C ASN A 141 -4.79 -5.84 8.35
N GLN A 142 -3.78 -5.26 8.98
CA GLN A 142 -2.47 -5.89 9.15
C GLN A 142 -2.54 -7.26 9.84
N PRO A 143 -3.31 -7.44 10.95
CA PRO A 143 -3.41 -8.75 11.59
C PRO A 143 -3.95 -9.88 10.71
N ASP A 144 -4.77 -9.57 9.69
CA ASP A 144 -5.28 -10.57 8.74
C ASP A 144 -4.14 -11.26 7.97
N PHE A 145 -3.01 -10.58 7.82
CA PHE A 145 -1.80 -11.08 7.17
C PHE A 145 -0.70 -11.48 8.15
N GLY A 146 -1.03 -11.59 9.44
CA GLY A 146 -0.06 -11.94 10.47
C GLY A 146 0.96 -10.85 10.75
N ILE A 147 0.67 -9.61 10.35
CA ILE A 147 1.51 -8.45 10.65
C ILE A 147 1.07 -7.85 11.98
N THR A 148 2.01 -7.66 12.88
CA THR A 148 1.77 -6.96 14.14
C THR A 148 1.92 -5.46 13.91
N PRO A 149 0.86 -4.65 14.13
CA PRO A 149 0.97 -3.21 14.00
C PRO A 149 2.07 -2.63 14.89
N PHE A 150 2.82 -1.69 14.34
CA PHE A 150 3.93 -1.07 15.05
C PHE A 150 3.45 -0.34 16.31
N LYS A 151 4.20 -0.50 17.40
CA LYS A 151 4.03 0.26 18.64
C LYS A 151 5.38 0.50 19.31
N ALA A 152 5.51 1.62 20.00
CA ALA A 152 6.70 2.00 20.73
C ALA A 152 6.30 2.74 22.01
N MET A 153 7.27 3.10 22.85
CA MET A 153 7.07 3.86 24.10
C MET A 153 6.00 3.21 24.99
N LEU A 154 6.12 1.90 25.22
CA LEU A 154 5.20 1.10 26.05
C LEU A 154 3.73 1.20 25.59
N GLY A 155 3.52 1.33 24.28
CA GLY A 155 2.19 1.41 23.69
C GLY A 155 1.60 2.82 23.62
N ALA A 156 2.32 3.84 24.08
CA ALA A 156 1.89 5.23 23.93
C ALA A 156 1.90 5.68 22.47
N LEU A 157 2.81 5.14 21.66
CA LEU A 157 2.91 5.39 20.23
C LEU A 157 2.47 4.12 19.49
N LYS A 158 1.33 4.19 18.84
CA LYS A 158 0.74 3.06 18.09
C LYS A 158 0.31 3.49 16.71
N ILE A 159 0.38 2.51 15.80
CA ILE A 159 -0.22 2.62 14.46
C ILE A 159 -1.49 1.76 14.44
N GLN A 160 -2.55 2.27 13.83
CA GLN A 160 -3.79 1.53 13.66
C GLN A 160 -3.56 0.24 12.86
N PRO A 161 -4.33 -0.83 13.14
CA PRO A 161 -4.23 -2.08 12.36
C PRO A 161 -4.55 -1.90 10.88
N GLY A 162 -5.47 -0.99 10.55
CA GLY A 162 -5.88 -0.71 9.17
C GLY A 162 -4.92 0.25 8.48
N VAL A 163 -4.59 -0.07 7.23
CA VAL A 163 -3.86 0.83 6.32
C VAL A 163 -4.66 0.98 5.05
N GLU A 164 -4.49 2.09 4.34
CA GLU A 164 -5.06 2.29 3.01
C GLU A 164 -3.95 2.21 1.97
N VAL A 165 -4.20 1.43 0.92
CA VAL A 165 -3.30 1.33 -0.23
C VAL A 165 -4.01 1.97 -1.43
N GLU A 166 -3.36 2.94 -2.06
CA GLU A 166 -3.82 3.56 -3.29
C GLU A 166 -2.89 3.17 -4.44
N LEU A 167 -3.47 2.59 -5.47
CA LEU A 167 -2.76 2.28 -6.71
C LEU A 167 -3.34 3.12 -7.84
N ARG A 168 -2.48 3.85 -8.54
CA ARG A 168 -2.83 4.68 -9.68
C ARG A 168 -2.02 4.25 -10.88
N VAL A 169 -2.70 3.79 -11.93
CA VAL A 169 -2.08 3.27 -13.16
C VAL A 169 -2.66 3.96 -14.39
N PRO A 170 -1.89 4.09 -15.49
CA PRO A 170 -2.46 4.53 -16.76
C PRO A 170 -3.54 3.57 -17.24
N ALA A 171 -4.63 4.11 -17.79
CA ALA A 171 -5.78 3.31 -18.21
C ALA A 171 -5.47 2.35 -19.35
N ASP A 172 -4.43 2.61 -20.14
CA ASP A 172 -4.01 1.75 -21.26
C ASP A 172 -3.48 0.38 -20.81
N VAL A 173 -3.11 0.23 -19.53
CA VAL A 173 -2.60 -1.03 -18.99
C VAL A 173 -3.68 -2.12 -18.93
N LEU A 174 -4.93 -1.72 -18.76
CA LEU A 174 -6.06 -2.64 -18.63
C LEU A 174 -7.01 -2.56 -19.84
N ALA A 175 -6.57 -1.96 -20.90
CA ALA A 175 -7.37 -1.82 -22.12
C ALA A 175 -7.52 -3.15 -22.86
#